data_7e2e2c4bae1c2eb5083d0d2af74dda6f
#
_entry.id   7e2e2c4bae1c2eb5083d0d2af74dda6f
#
_cell.length_a   1.000
_cell.length_b   1.000
_cell.length_c   1.000
_cell.angle_alpha   90.00
_cell.angle_beta   90.00
_cell.angle_gamma   90.00
#
_symmetry.space_group_name_H-M   'P 1'
#
loop_
_entity.id
_entity.type
_entity.pdbx_description
1 polymer ?
#
loop_
_entity_poly.entity_id
_entity_poly.type
_entity_poly.pdbx_seq_one_letter_code
_entity_poly.pdbx_strand_id
1 'polypeptide(L)'
;MFGEFAFRARVGYGMVMDFDLSKVSAHQTYNLLIGLIAPRPIAWITSLNLEGKLNAAPFSAFNYMGIDPPIVAIGIGNRPGPGVVGKDTAQNIRATREFVINVVNERLAEAMVFSAIDFPPGTDELELAKVKTVHSSFVKVPRIAEAPASLECREFSTIEIGRSRVVLGQVIAIHVKDEFIDPKGPYIRAEELHAIGRMNGLGSYVKTRGAFYQIPRMTYEDWLRTEAERK
;
A
#
# COMPACT_ATOMS: atom_id res chain seq x y z
N MET A 1 -29.75 8.76 7.50
CA MET A 1 -29.94 10.01 8.27
C MET A 1 -28.59 10.28 8.96
N PHE A 2 -27.90 11.36 8.60
CA PHE A 2 -26.64 11.74 9.24
C PHE A 2 -26.99 12.42 10.57
N GLY A 3 -26.49 11.89 11.69
CA GLY A 3 -26.78 12.41 13.03
C GLY A 3 -26.04 13.75 13.33
N GLU A 4 -25.91 14.10 14.60
CA GLU A 4 -25.36 15.38 15.11
C GLU A 4 -23.88 15.67 14.77
N PHE A 5 -23.18 14.75 14.08
CA PHE A 5 -21.75 14.84 13.75
C PHE A 5 -21.45 15.39 12.34
N ALA A 6 -22.50 15.69 11.55
CA ALA A 6 -22.34 16.30 10.22
C ALA A 6 -23.41 17.37 10.02
N PHE A 7 -23.00 18.50 9.48
CA PHE A 7 -23.91 19.59 9.09
C PHE A 7 -23.65 20.00 7.65
N ARG A 8 -24.73 20.48 6.98
CA ARG A 8 -24.66 20.99 5.64
C ARG A 8 -24.49 22.51 5.67
N ALA A 9 -23.44 23.01 5.00
CA ALA A 9 -23.26 24.43 4.77
C ALA A 9 -23.39 24.74 3.29
N ARG A 10 -23.97 25.91 2.94
CA ARG A 10 -23.98 26.41 1.57
C ARG A 10 -22.71 27.24 1.37
N VAL A 11 -21.77 26.73 0.59
CA VAL A 11 -20.57 27.45 0.15
C VAL A 11 -20.78 27.82 -1.31
N GLY A 12 -20.28 28.94 -1.79
CA GLY A 12 -20.60 29.58 -3.06
C GLY A 12 -20.77 28.72 -4.31
N TYR A 13 -20.26 27.49 -4.31
CA TYR A 13 -20.35 26.54 -5.43
C TYR A 13 -21.19 25.28 -5.13
N GLY A 14 -21.95 25.23 -4.04
CA GLY A 14 -22.81 24.08 -3.72
C GLY A 14 -23.05 23.85 -2.24
N MET A 15 -23.62 22.67 -1.93
CA MET A 15 -23.80 22.20 -0.55
C MET A 15 -22.57 21.38 -0.15
N VAL A 16 -21.92 21.74 0.94
CA VAL A 16 -20.81 21.01 1.55
C VAL A 16 -21.29 20.35 2.83
N MET A 17 -20.82 19.13 3.09
CA MET A 17 -21.04 18.44 4.35
C MET A 17 -19.74 18.45 5.16
N ASP A 18 -19.79 19.07 6.31
CA ASP A 18 -18.66 19.16 7.25
C ASP A 18 -18.80 18.05 8.31
N PHE A 19 -17.67 17.39 8.60
CA PHE A 19 -17.59 16.33 9.61
C PHE A 19 -16.64 16.78 10.73
N ASP A 20 -17.17 16.99 11.92
CA ASP A 20 -16.38 17.17 13.14
C ASP A 20 -15.89 15.81 13.65
N LEU A 21 -14.62 15.49 13.40
CA LEU A 21 -14.05 14.18 13.74
C LEU A 21 -14.00 13.91 15.25
N SER A 22 -14.14 14.93 16.11
CA SER A 22 -14.27 14.71 17.55
C SER A 22 -15.59 14.04 17.95
N LYS A 23 -16.59 14.12 17.07
CA LYS A 23 -17.95 13.57 17.24
C LYS A 23 -18.20 12.32 16.37
N VAL A 24 -17.23 11.97 15.52
CA VAL A 24 -17.34 10.83 14.60
C VAL A 24 -16.62 9.63 15.21
N SER A 25 -17.22 8.44 15.15
CA SER A 25 -16.56 7.23 15.62
C SER A 25 -15.32 6.88 14.79
N ALA A 26 -14.36 6.17 15.39
CA ALA A 26 -13.16 5.72 14.68
C ALA A 26 -13.47 4.92 13.41
N HIS A 27 -14.54 4.10 13.42
CA HIS A 27 -14.99 3.34 12.25
C HIS A 27 -15.53 4.25 11.14
N GLN A 28 -16.31 5.27 11.49
CA GLN A 28 -16.82 6.25 10.53
C GLN A 28 -15.66 7.11 9.96
N THR A 29 -14.74 7.58 10.82
CA THR A 29 -13.52 8.29 10.40
C THR A 29 -12.72 7.44 9.43
N TYR A 30 -12.51 6.15 9.72
CA TYR A 30 -11.86 5.22 8.81
C TYR A 30 -12.55 5.18 7.45
N ASN A 31 -13.89 5.03 7.40
CA ASN A 31 -14.65 4.97 6.15
C ASN A 31 -14.55 6.27 5.33
N LEU A 32 -14.55 7.43 5.99
CA LEU A 32 -14.33 8.72 5.33
C LEU A 32 -12.94 8.79 4.71
N LEU A 33 -11.91 8.47 5.48
CA LEU A 33 -10.52 8.54 5.01
C LEU A 33 -10.24 7.59 3.84
N ILE A 34 -10.68 6.33 3.92
CA ILE A 34 -10.45 5.36 2.84
C ILE A 34 -11.28 5.64 1.58
N GLY A 35 -12.39 6.40 1.71
CA GLY A 35 -13.18 6.87 0.58
C GLY A 35 -12.53 8.04 -0.16
N LEU A 36 -11.84 8.91 0.57
CA LEU A 36 -11.18 10.10 0.03
C LEU A 36 -9.76 9.82 -0.46
N ILE A 37 -9.03 8.98 0.28
CA ILE A 37 -7.66 8.61 -0.06
C ILE A 37 -7.70 7.34 -0.92
N ALA A 38 -7.93 7.53 -2.21
CA ALA A 38 -8.06 6.45 -3.19
C ALA A 38 -7.67 6.95 -4.60
N PRO A 39 -7.17 6.10 -5.49
CA PRO A 39 -6.76 4.71 -5.23
C PRO A 39 -5.50 4.62 -4.37
N ARG A 40 -5.43 3.59 -3.52
CA ARG A 40 -4.24 3.34 -2.69
C ARG A 40 -3.42 2.21 -3.30
N PRO A 41 -2.09 2.33 -3.38
CA PRO A 41 -1.22 1.21 -3.73
C PRO A 41 -1.32 0.12 -2.66
N ILE A 42 -1.00 -1.11 -3.04
CA ILE A 42 -1.08 -2.27 -2.16
C ILE A 42 0.31 -2.86 -1.95
N ALA A 43 0.75 -2.90 -0.69
CA ALA A 43 1.90 -3.67 -0.28
C ALA A 43 1.43 -5.07 0.12
N TRP A 44 1.67 -6.10 -0.71
CA TRP A 44 1.47 -7.48 -0.31
C TRP A 44 2.76 -7.95 0.35
N ILE A 45 2.76 -7.95 1.68
CA ILE A 45 3.96 -8.15 2.47
C ILE A 45 4.12 -9.63 2.82
N THR A 46 5.29 -10.18 2.49
CA THR A 46 5.78 -11.43 3.07
C THR A 46 6.70 -11.11 4.24
N SER A 47 6.63 -11.91 5.30
CA SER A 47 7.46 -11.79 6.50
C SER A 47 7.65 -13.15 7.15
N LEU A 48 8.75 -13.34 7.89
CA LEU A 48 9.02 -14.55 8.66
C LEU A 48 8.95 -14.26 10.15
N ASN A 49 8.40 -15.20 10.92
CA ASN A 49 8.57 -15.17 12.37
C ASN A 49 9.97 -15.72 12.77
N LEU A 50 10.29 -15.70 14.06
CA LEU A 50 11.59 -16.20 14.57
C LEU A 50 11.79 -17.71 14.36
N GLU A 51 10.72 -18.45 14.14
CA GLU A 51 10.74 -19.91 13.84
C GLU A 51 10.87 -20.18 12.32
N GLY A 52 10.92 -19.12 11.51
CA GLY A 52 11.00 -19.22 10.05
C GLY A 52 9.67 -19.52 9.35
N LYS A 53 8.54 -19.40 10.06
CA LYS A 53 7.21 -19.55 9.45
C LYS A 53 6.86 -18.33 8.63
N LEU A 54 6.40 -18.55 7.42
CA LEU A 54 5.99 -17.52 6.48
C LEU A 54 4.61 -16.97 6.84
N ASN A 55 4.45 -15.67 6.63
CA ASN A 55 3.17 -14.97 6.69
C ASN A 55 3.08 -14.01 5.50
N ALA A 56 1.91 -13.89 4.91
CA ALA A 56 1.64 -12.97 3.83
C ALA A 56 0.33 -12.21 4.06
N ALA A 57 0.38 -10.88 4.03
CA ALA A 57 -0.80 -10.05 4.23
C ALA A 57 -0.73 -8.75 3.41
N PRO A 58 -1.87 -8.25 2.86
CA PRO A 58 -1.93 -7.01 2.10
C PRO A 58 -2.20 -5.79 3.00
N PHE A 59 -1.52 -4.69 2.67
CA PHE A 59 -1.69 -3.39 3.32
C PHE A 59 -1.85 -2.30 2.27
N SER A 60 -2.86 -1.45 2.42
CA SER A 60 -3.13 -0.33 1.50
C SER A 60 -2.90 1.05 2.10
N ALA A 61 -2.52 1.16 3.37
CA ALA A 61 -1.91 2.35 3.93
C ALA A 61 -0.41 2.32 3.61
N PHE A 62 -0.04 2.51 2.35
CA PHE A 62 1.32 2.28 1.83
C PHE A 62 1.70 3.34 0.81
N ASN A 63 2.94 3.83 0.90
CA ASN A 63 3.58 4.64 -0.15
C ASN A 63 5.10 4.69 0.05
N TYR A 64 5.84 5.22 -0.98
CA TYR A 64 7.24 5.62 -0.80
C TYR A 64 7.32 7.00 -0.12
N MET A 65 8.38 7.23 0.67
CA MET A 65 8.55 8.46 1.46
C MET A 65 9.85 9.21 1.15
N GLY A 66 10.86 8.52 0.65
CA GLY A 66 12.16 9.11 0.35
C GLY A 66 12.95 8.27 -0.63
N ILE A 67 13.99 8.87 -1.22
CA ILE A 67 14.85 8.24 -2.23
C ILE A 67 16.29 8.10 -1.76
N ASP A 68 16.72 8.85 -0.76
CA ASP A 68 18.06 8.79 -0.16
C ASP A 68 18.00 9.01 1.36
N PRO A 69 17.96 7.93 2.14
CA PRO A 69 17.79 6.53 1.72
C PRO A 69 16.40 6.25 1.13
N PRO A 70 16.26 5.18 0.32
CA PRO A 70 14.97 4.81 -0.26
C PRO A 70 14.05 4.23 0.82
N ILE A 71 13.05 5.00 1.24
CA ILE A 71 12.12 4.67 2.33
C ILE A 71 10.71 4.47 1.80
N VAL A 72 10.08 3.42 2.30
CA VAL A 72 8.63 3.16 2.18
C VAL A 72 7.97 3.23 3.55
N ALA A 73 6.69 3.62 3.59
CA ALA A 73 5.89 3.62 4.82
C ALA A 73 4.67 2.72 4.67
N ILE A 74 4.41 1.91 5.69
CA ILE A 74 3.27 1.01 5.75
C ILE A 74 2.53 1.22 7.07
N GLY A 75 1.25 1.59 6.99
CA GLY A 75 0.36 1.63 8.13
C GLY A 75 -0.18 0.24 8.45
N ILE A 76 0.12 -0.29 9.63
CA ILE A 76 -0.32 -1.61 10.08
C ILE A 76 -1.16 -1.44 11.34
N GLY A 77 -2.44 -1.79 11.27
CA GLY A 77 -3.35 -1.81 12.43
C GLY A 77 -3.13 -3.04 13.32
N ASN A 78 -3.87 -3.05 14.43
CA ASN A 78 -3.94 -4.21 15.30
C ASN A 78 -4.97 -5.24 14.81
N ARG A 79 -4.89 -6.45 15.35
CA ARG A 79 -5.96 -7.44 15.20
C ARG A 79 -7.24 -6.93 15.88
N PRO A 80 -8.42 -7.28 15.35
CA PRO A 80 -9.68 -7.06 16.05
C PRO A 80 -9.69 -7.78 17.41
N GLY A 81 -10.34 -7.18 18.42
CA GLY A 81 -10.51 -7.81 19.72
C GLY A 81 -9.98 -6.97 20.89
N PRO A 82 -10.10 -7.48 22.11
CA PRO A 82 -9.60 -6.83 23.31
C PRO A 82 -8.07 -6.83 23.35
N GLY A 83 -7.49 -5.74 23.82
CA GLY A 83 -6.04 -5.57 23.92
C GLY A 83 -5.40 -4.96 22.68
N VAL A 84 -4.09 -4.75 22.76
CA VAL A 84 -3.24 -4.16 21.70
C VAL A 84 -2.38 -5.29 21.12
N VAL A 85 -3.01 -6.15 20.32
CA VAL A 85 -2.29 -7.25 19.66
C VAL A 85 -1.99 -6.85 18.22
N GLY A 86 -0.71 -6.71 17.90
CA GLY A 86 -0.26 -6.42 16.53
C GLY A 86 -0.59 -7.58 15.58
N LYS A 87 -0.85 -7.26 14.30
CA LYS A 87 -0.92 -8.29 13.25
C LYS A 87 0.43 -9.01 13.14
N ASP A 88 0.41 -10.27 12.68
CA ASP A 88 1.62 -11.11 12.56
C ASP A 88 2.72 -10.42 11.76
N THR A 89 2.38 -9.79 10.64
CA THR A 89 3.33 -9.00 9.85
C THR A 89 4.09 -7.98 10.69
N ALA A 90 3.40 -7.23 11.56
CA ALA A 90 4.06 -6.23 12.41
C ALA A 90 4.95 -6.87 13.47
N GLN A 91 4.53 -8.00 14.06
CA GLN A 91 5.32 -8.74 15.02
C GLN A 91 6.56 -9.35 14.36
N ASN A 92 6.41 -9.94 13.18
CA ASN A 92 7.49 -10.52 12.40
C ASN A 92 8.54 -9.48 12.01
N ILE A 93 8.11 -8.34 11.47
CA ILE A 93 9.02 -7.23 11.10
C ILE A 93 9.80 -6.74 12.32
N ARG A 94 9.12 -6.54 13.45
CA ARG A 94 9.77 -6.12 14.68
C ARG A 94 10.82 -7.12 15.17
N ALA A 95 10.52 -8.43 15.04
CA ALA A 95 11.39 -9.50 15.53
C ALA A 95 12.58 -9.76 14.59
N THR A 96 12.35 -9.78 13.27
CA THR A 96 13.37 -10.17 12.28
C THR A 96 14.01 -8.98 11.57
N ARG A 97 13.38 -7.81 11.63
CA ARG A 97 13.81 -6.56 10.97
C ARG A 97 13.80 -6.64 9.43
N GLU A 98 13.21 -7.68 8.87
CA GLU A 98 13.19 -7.95 7.43
C GLU A 98 11.77 -8.23 6.94
N PHE A 99 11.48 -7.80 5.72
CA PHE A 99 10.24 -8.09 5.01
C PHE A 99 10.39 -7.87 3.52
N VAL A 100 9.44 -8.39 2.73
CA VAL A 100 9.39 -8.12 1.29
C VAL A 100 8.01 -7.58 0.93
N ILE A 101 7.98 -6.55 0.09
CA ILE A 101 6.77 -6.03 -0.53
C ILE A 101 6.67 -6.60 -1.93
N ASN A 102 5.58 -7.27 -2.23
CA ASN A 102 5.30 -7.81 -3.55
C ASN A 102 4.21 -6.97 -4.22
N VAL A 103 4.45 -6.52 -5.45
CA VAL A 103 3.48 -5.75 -6.23
C VAL A 103 2.35 -6.67 -6.66
N VAL A 104 1.12 -6.21 -6.50
CA VAL A 104 -0.08 -6.97 -6.84
C VAL A 104 -0.64 -6.49 -8.17
N ASN A 105 -0.78 -7.41 -9.11
CA ASN A 105 -1.46 -7.18 -10.38
C ASN A 105 -2.83 -7.87 -10.43
N GLU A 106 -3.55 -7.71 -11.52
CA GLU A 106 -4.89 -8.30 -11.71
C GLU A 106 -4.90 -9.82 -11.52
N ARG A 107 -3.83 -10.53 -11.92
CA ARG A 107 -3.74 -12.00 -11.83
C ARG A 107 -3.61 -12.50 -10.37
N LEU A 108 -2.98 -11.71 -9.53
CA LEU A 108 -2.73 -12.05 -8.13
C LEU A 108 -3.80 -11.52 -7.16
N ALA A 109 -4.78 -10.77 -7.68
CA ALA A 109 -5.78 -10.08 -6.84
C ALA A 109 -6.55 -11.02 -5.91
N GLU A 110 -7.01 -12.16 -6.41
CA GLU A 110 -7.80 -13.13 -5.62
C GLU A 110 -6.95 -13.79 -4.53
N ALA A 111 -5.73 -14.23 -4.86
CA ALA A 111 -4.80 -14.82 -3.89
C ALA A 111 -4.40 -13.83 -2.81
N MET A 112 -4.17 -12.56 -3.19
CA MET A 112 -3.90 -11.49 -2.24
C MET A 112 -5.09 -11.23 -1.32
N VAL A 113 -6.32 -11.21 -1.84
CA VAL A 113 -7.54 -11.04 -1.02
C VAL A 113 -7.73 -12.23 -0.08
N PHE A 114 -7.45 -13.46 -0.55
CA PHE A 114 -7.49 -14.66 0.28
C PHE A 114 -6.51 -14.54 1.47
N SER A 115 -5.30 -14.04 1.25
CA SER A 115 -4.31 -13.85 2.33
C SER A 115 -4.69 -12.73 3.33
N ALA A 116 -5.79 -11.98 3.09
CA ALA A 116 -6.32 -11.00 4.04
C ALA A 116 -7.27 -11.62 5.09
N ILE A 117 -7.57 -12.91 4.99
CA ILE A 117 -8.37 -13.64 5.99
C ILE A 117 -7.60 -13.68 7.32
N ASP A 118 -8.31 -13.43 8.42
CA ASP A 118 -7.72 -13.49 9.76
C ASP A 118 -7.55 -14.97 10.19
N PHE A 119 -6.57 -15.64 9.58
CA PHE A 119 -6.19 -17.02 9.94
C PHE A 119 -5.57 -17.07 11.35
N PRO A 120 -5.55 -18.27 11.98
CA PRO A 120 -4.79 -18.49 13.21
C PRO A 120 -3.30 -18.13 13.03
N PRO A 121 -2.62 -17.64 14.08
CA PRO A 121 -1.20 -17.32 14.02
C PRO A 121 -0.35 -18.49 13.54
N GLY A 122 0.61 -18.20 12.66
CA GLY A 122 1.52 -19.21 12.09
C GLY A 122 0.92 -20.04 10.95
N THR A 123 -0.21 -19.63 10.39
CA THR A 123 -0.72 -20.15 9.12
C THR A 123 0.12 -19.57 7.97
N ASP A 124 0.48 -20.40 6.99
CA ASP A 124 1.06 -19.94 5.72
C ASP A 124 -0.05 -19.70 4.70
N GLU A 125 -0.41 -18.42 4.53
CA GLU A 125 -1.48 -18.02 3.63
C GLU A 125 -1.14 -18.29 2.15
N LEU A 126 0.15 -18.26 1.79
CA LEU A 126 0.58 -18.50 0.41
C LEU A 126 0.50 -19.99 0.05
N GLU A 127 0.84 -20.89 0.98
CA GLU A 127 0.65 -22.32 0.78
C GLU A 127 -0.83 -22.64 0.54
N LEU A 128 -1.72 -22.11 1.38
CA LEU A 128 -3.17 -22.29 1.23
C LEU A 128 -3.71 -21.69 -0.07
N ALA A 129 -3.20 -20.52 -0.49
CA ALA A 129 -3.55 -19.87 -1.74
C ALA A 129 -2.87 -20.51 -2.96
N LYS A 130 -2.00 -21.51 -2.79
CA LYS A 130 -1.20 -22.17 -3.83
C LYS A 130 -0.31 -21.18 -4.61
N VAL A 131 0.19 -20.15 -3.95
CA VAL A 131 1.11 -19.16 -4.49
C VAL A 131 2.54 -19.56 -4.19
N LYS A 132 3.38 -19.60 -5.20
CA LYS A 132 4.79 -20.01 -5.06
C LYS A 132 5.66 -18.87 -4.57
N THR A 133 6.71 -19.22 -3.85
CA THR A 133 7.75 -18.28 -3.43
C THR A 133 9.10 -18.59 -4.06
N VAL A 134 9.96 -17.59 -4.12
CA VAL A 134 11.37 -17.71 -4.52
C VAL A 134 12.24 -16.99 -3.50
N HIS A 135 13.50 -17.41 -3.39
CA HIS A 135 14.46 -16.80 -2.47
C HIS A 135 14.69 -15.32 -2.81
N SER A 136 14.85 -14.53 -1.78
CA SER A 136 15.37 -13.17 -1.85
C SER A 136 16.89 -13.17 -1.93
N SER A 137 17.49 -12.04 -2.35
CA SER A 137 18.94 -11.93 -2.52
C SER A 137 19.65 -11.37 -1.28
N PHE A 138 18.97 -10.53 -0.49
CA PHE A 138 19.58 -9.76 0.61
C PHE A 138 18.85 -9.91 1.94
N VAL A 139 17.63 -10.46 1.95
CA VAL A 139 16.88 -10.79 3.16
C VAL A 139 16.51 -12.27 3.18
N LYS A 140 16.20 -12.80 4.36
CA LYS A 140 15.77 -14.21 4.51
C LYS A 140 14.33 -14.43 4.05
N VAL A 141 13.52 -13.39 4.05
CA VAL A 141 12.10 -13.45 3.70
C VAL A 141 11.93 -13.73 2.20
N PRO A 142 11.19 -14.77 1.78
CA PRO A 142 10.99 -15.07 0.37
C PRO A 142 10.08 -14.06 -0.33
N ARG A 143 10.29 -13.91 -1.64
CA ARG A 143 9.44 -13.15 -2.56
C ARG A 143 8.35 -14.03 -3.15
N ILE A 144 7.25 -13.44 -3.58
CA ILE A 144 6.22 -14.12 -4.38
C ILE A 144 6.72 -14.28 -5.82
N ALA A 145 6.78 -15.52 -6.31
CA ALA A 145 7.36 -15.83 -7.61
C ALA A 145 6.58 -15.21 -8.78
N GLU A 146 5.27 -15.16 -8.66
CA GLU A 146 4.37 -14.62 -9.68
C GLU A 146 4.27 -13.10 -9.68
N ALA A 147 4.73 -12.42 -8.61
CA ALA A 147 4.68 -10.97 -8.53
C ALA A 147 5.48 -10.31 -9.67
N PRO A 148 4.94 -9.26 -10.32
CA PRO A 148 5.66 -8.56 -11.40
C PRO A 148 6.91 -7.85 -10.91
N ALA A 149 6.88 -7.40 -9.65
CA ALA A 149 8.04 -6.80 -8.97
C ALA A 149 7.96 -7.05 -7.47
N SER A 150 9.12 -7.03 -6.81
CA SER A 150 9.25 -7.16 -5.36
C SER A 150 10.34 -6.24 -4.82
N LEU A 151 10.15 -5.74 -3.59
CA LEU A 151 11.10 -4.87 -2.89
C LEU A 151 11.55 -5.59 -1.61
N GLU A 152 12.83 -5.90 -1.50
CA GLU A 152 13.43 -6.39 -0.27
C GLU A 152 13.67 -5.21 0.67
N CYS A 153 13.18 -5.32 1.90
CA CYS A 153 13.19 -4.24 2.85
C CYS A 153 13.79 -4.67 4.20
N ARG A 154 14.48 -3.71 4.84
CA ARG A 154 14.81 -3.77 6.26
C ARG A 154 14.03 -2.70 7.02
N GLU A 155 13.56 -3.03 8.21
CA GLU A 155 12.93 -2.04 9.07
C GLU A 155 13.91 -0.93 9.40
N PHE A 156 13.57 0.29 9.01
CA PHE A 156 14.32 1.49 9.35
C PHE A 156 13.88 2.02 10.72
N SER A 157 12.57 2.14 10.92
CA SER A 157 11.96 2.60 12.17
C SER A 157 10.49 2.20 12.21
N THR A 158 9.92 2.12 13.40
CA THR A 158 8.47 1.95 13.61
C THR A 158 7.97 3.01 14.57
N ILE A 159 6.90 3.71 14.17
CA ILE A 159 6.23 4.73 14.96
C ILE A 159 4.88 4.15 15.42
N GLU A 160 4.70 4.02 16.74
CA GLU A 160 3.42 3.58 17.31
C GLU A 160 2.45 4.77 17.39
N ILE A 161 1.25 4.61 16.86
CA ILE A 161 0.21 5.66 16.82
C ILE A 161 -1.11 5.05 17.32
N GLY A 162 -1.38 5.19 18.61
CA GLY A 162 -2.59 4.63 19.25
C GLY A 162 -2.68 3.12 19.03
N ARG A 163 -3.69 2.67 18.27
CA ARG A 163 -3.90 1.25 17.94
C ARG A 163 -3.29 0.83 16.59
N SER A 164 -2.49 1.69 16.00
CA SER A 164 -1.83 1.44 14.72
C SER A 164 -0.35 1.76 14.84
N ARG A 165 0.42 1.35 13.87
CA ARG A 165 1.83 1.72 13.70
C ARG A 165 2.16 2.02 12.27
N VAL A 166 3.12 2.91 12.07
CA VAL A 166 3.74 3.15 10.77
C VAL A 166 5.11 2.49 10.78
N VAL A 167 5.28 1.46 9.97
CA VAL A 167 6.57 0.83 9.72
C VAL A 167 7.24 1.58 8.58
N LEU A 168 8.41 2.15 8.83
CA LEU A 168 9.31 2.70 7.82
C LEU A 168 10.30 1.60 7.42
N GLY A 169 10.28 1.22 6.16
CA GLY A 169 11.18 0.21 5.60
C GLY A 169 12.17 0.85 4.64
N GLN A 170 13.46 0.56 4.83
CA GLN A 170 14.47 0.88 3.84
C GLN A 170 14.46 -0.20 2.76
N VAL A 171 14.22 0.20 1.53
CA VAL A 171 14.34 -0.69 0.36
C VAL A 171 15.82 -0.91 0.07
N ILE A 172 16.26 -2.17 0.10
CA ILE A 172 17.67 -2.54 -0.12
C ILE A 172 17.89 -3.26 -1.44
N ALA A 173 16.82 -3.79 -2.05
CA ALA A 173 16.86 -4.35 -3.40
C ALA A 173 15.47 -4.29 -4.05
N ILE A 174 15.44 -4.18 -5.36
CA ILE A 174 14.24 -4.21 -6.19
C ILE A 174 14.41 -5.30 -7.24
N HIS A 175 13.46 -6.20 -7.32
CA HIS A 175 13.34 -7.23 -8.35
C HIS A 175 12.19 -6.88 -9.26
N VAL A 176 12.42 -6.90 -10.55
CA VAL A 176 11.42 -6.65 -11.59
C VAL A 176 11.58 -7.70 -12.67
N LYS A 177 10.49 -8.28 -13.15
CA LYS A 177 10.56 -9.17 -14.31
C LYS A 177 10.94 -8.38 -15.55
N ASP A 178 11.80 -8.92 -16.38
CA ASP A 178 12.39 -8.25 -17.55
C ASP A 178 11.33 -7.66 -18.50
N GLU A 179 10.19 -8.36 -18.62
CA GLU A 179 9.06 -7.91 -19.44
C GLU A 179 8.47 -6.54 -19.02
N PHE A 180 8.77 -6.07 -17.81
CA PHE A 180 8.27 -4.79 -17.28
C PHE A 180 9.33 -3.68 -17.24
N ILE A 181 10.54 -3.95 -17.73
CA ILE A 181 11.61 -2.97 -17.80
C ILE A 181 11.63 -2.35 -19.20
N ASP A 182 11.74 -1.01 -19.28
CA ASP A 182 11.96 -0.34 -20.56
C ASP A 182 13.39 -0.63 -21.06
N PRO A 183 13.55 -1.17 -22.27
CA PRO A 183 14.87 -1.45 -22.83
C PRO A 183 15.75 -0.21 -22.99
N LYS A 184 15.16 0.99 -22.97
CA LYS A 184 15.91 2.27 -23.14
C LYS A 184 16.49 2.84 -21.86
N GLY A 185 16.25 2.21 -20.71
CA GLY A 185 16.78 2.71 -19.44
C GLY A 185 16.11 2.03 -18.23
N PRO A 186 16.49 2.40 -17.00
CA PRO A 186 15.97 1.78 -15.79
C PRO A 186 14.55 2.30 -15.43
N TYR A 187 13.66 2.32 -16.41
CA TYR A 187 12.27 2.74 -16.22
C TYR A 187 11.33 1.54 -16.24
N ILE A 188 10.34 1.58 -15.37
CA ILE A 188 9.30 0.55 -15.31
C ILE A 188 8.20 0.92 -16.31
N ARG A 189 7.79 -0.05 -17.14
CA ARG A 189 6.60 0.06 -17.98
C ARG A 189 5.35 -0.13 -17.11
N ALA A 190 4.99 0.93 -16.39
CA ALA A 190 3.99 0.87 -15.32
C ALA A 190 2.60 0.41 -15.81
N GLU A 191 2.24 0.73 -17.04
CA GLU A 191 0.99 0.27 -17.66
C GLU A 191 0.93 -1.24 -17.82
N GLU A 192 2.08 -1.86 -18.14
CA GLU A 192 2.20 -3.31 -18.37
C GLU A 192 2.18 -4.13 -17.07
N LEU A 193 2.46 -3.50 -15.93
CA LEU A 193 2.34 -4.17 -14.63
C LEU A 193 0.91 -4.64 -14.37
N HIS A 194 -0.08 -4.00 -14.97
CA HIS A 194 -1.51 -4.20 -14.69
C HIS A 194 -1.81 -4.21 -13.19
N ALA A 195 -1.12 -3.34 -12.46
CA ALA A 195 -1.27 -3.22 -11.01
C ALA A 195 -2.71 -2.84 -10.65
N ILE A 196 -3.13 -3.21 -9.46
CA ILE A 196 -4.45 -2.82 -8.94
C ILE A 196 -4.30 -1.86 -7.77
N GLY A 197 -5.27 -0.97 -7.62
CA GLY A 197 -5.37 -0.05 -6.49
C GLY A 197 -6.55 -0.39 -5.59
N ARG A 198 -6.36 -0.26 -4.28
CA ARG A 198 -7.45 -0.39 -3.31
C ARG A 198 -8.29 0.88 -3.32
N MET A 199 -9.60 0.72 -3.42
CA MET A 199 -10.56 1.82 -3.33
C MET A 199 -11.08 1.96 -1.88
N ASN A 200 -12.37 2.14 -1.72
CA ASN A 200 -13.04 2.20 -0.43
C ASN A 200 -12.99 0.86 0.35
N GLY A 201 -13.79 0.73 1.43
CA GLY A 201 -13.74 -0.41 2.35
C GLY A 201 -14.27 -1.73 1.79
N LEU A 202 -15.32 -1.73 1.03
CA LEU A 202 -16.15 -2.90 0.69
C LEU A 202 -15.56 -3.86 -0.37
N GLY A 203 -14.27 -4.11 -0.37
CA GLY A 203 -13.65 -5.03 -1.32
C GLY A 203 -13.48 -4.46 -2.74
N SER A 204 -13.60 -3.15 -2.91
CA SER A 204 -13.48 -2.50 -4.21
C SER A 204 -12.02 -2.26 -4.57
N TYR A 205 -11.69 -2.56 -5.82
CA TYR A 205 -10.38 -2.32 -6.43
C TYR A 205 -10.55 -1.63 -7.77
N VAL A 206 -9.54 -0.88 -8.17
CA VAL A 206 -9.44 -0.28 -9.51
C VAL A 206 -8.32 -0.98 -10.28
N LYS A 207 -8.56 -1.21 -11.57
CA LYS A 207 -7.55 -1.65 -12.51
C LYS A 207 -6.86 -0.43 -13.11
N THR A 208 -5.54 -0.50 -13.28
CA THR A 208 -4.78 0.59 -13.91
C THR A 208 -4.66 0.43 -15.42
N ARG A 209 -4.97 -0.76 -15.96
CA ARG A 209 -4.91 -1.04 -17.40
C ARG A 209 -5.80 -0.07 -18.18
N GLY A 210 -5.22 0.61 -19.18
CA GLY A 210 -5.93 1.53 -20.06
C GLY A 210 -6.43 2.81 -19.38
N ALA A 211 -6.01 3.09 -18.15
CA ALA A 211 -6.44 4.25 -17.39
C ALA A 211 -5.39 5.37 -17.32
N PHE A 212 -4.23 5.17 -17.96
CA PHE A 212 -3.17 6.16 -17.97
C PHE A 212 -3.49 7.30 -18.95
N TYR A 213 -3.28 8.51 -18.51
CA TYR A 213 -3.30 9.70 -19.35
C TYR A 213 -2.16 10.63 -18.92
N GLN A 214 -1.69 11.46 -19.84
CA GLN A 214 -0.56 12.35 -19.60
C GLN A 214 -1.04 13.79 -19.43
N ILE A 215 -0.56 14.42 -18.37
CA ILE A 215 -0.65 15.87 -18.19
C ILE A 215 0.79 16.40 -18.21
N PRO A 216 1.23 17.07 -19.29
CA PRO A 216 2.57 17.61 -19.37
C PRO A 216 2.83 18.57 -18.21
N ARG A 217 3.98 18.40 -17.55
CA ARG A 217 4.41 19.34 -16.52
C ARG A 217 4.94 20.60 -17.21
N MET A 218 4.30 21.72 -16.93
CA MET A 218 4.79 23.03 -17.37
C MET A 218 5.97 23.48 -16.49
N THR A 219 7.05 23.96 -17.11
CA THR A 219 8.14 24.63 -16.38
C THR A 219 7.77 26.11 -16.13
N TYR A 220 8.47 26.75 -15.20
CA TYR A 220 8.29 28.19 -14.98
C TYR A 220 8.61 29.00 -16.24
N GLU A 221 9.63 28.60 -16.99
CA GLU A 221 10.01 29.22 -18.24
C GLU A 221 8.94 29.07 -19.35
N ASP A 222 8.30 27.90 -19.44
CA ASP A 222 7.19 27.67 -20.37
C ASP A 222 5.99 28.53 -19.99
N TRP A 223 5.70 28.62 -18.68
CA TRP A 223 4.63 29.52 -18.21
C TRP A 223 4.88 30.98 -18.55
N LEU A 224 6.11 31.49 -18.34
CA LEU A 224 6.47 32.87 -18.70
C LEU A 224 6.28 33.13 -20.19
N ARG A 225 6.66 32.20 -21.07
CA ARG A 225 6.43 32.32 -22.52
C ARG A 225 4.94 32.43 -22.84
N THR A 226 4.14 31.52 -22.25
CA THR A 226 2.67 31.56 -22.46
C THR A 226 2.02 32.86 -21.99
N GLU A 227 2.48 33.45 -20.88
CA GLU A 227 1.98 34.72 -20.39
C GLU A 227 2.42 35.91 -21.23
N ALA A 228 3.61 35.86 -21.85
CA ALA A 228 4.08 36.90 -22.77
C ALA A 228 3.28 36.92 -24.09
N GLU A 229 2.84 35.76 -24.57
CA GLU A 229 2.02 35.60 -25.78
C GLU A 229 0.54 36.02 -25.56
N ARG A 230 0.07 36.11 -24.30
CA ARG A 230 -1.30 36.54 -23.94
C ARG A 230 -1.45 38.05 -23.82
N LYS A 231 -0.34 38.82 -23.82
CA LYS A 231 -0.30 40.30 -23.77
C LYS A 231 -0.13 40.88 -25.13
#